data_a061864fc9d7c69c8821733de917cedc
#
_entry.id   a061864fc9d7c69c8821733de917cedc
#
_cell.length_a   1.000
_cell.length_b   1.000
_cell.length_c   1.000
_cell.angle_alpha   90.00
_cell.angle_beta   90.00
_cell.angle_gamma   90.00
#
_symmetry.space_group_name_H-M   'P 1'
#
loop_
_entity.id
_entity.type
_entity.pdbx_description
1 polymer ?
#
loop_
_entity_poly.entity_id
_entity_poly.type
_entity_poly.pdbx_seq_one_letter_code
_entity_poly.pdbx_strand_id
1 'polypeptide(L)'
;MISKSLKRIAFGLLITILVVLAFATVIEKLNGTEFVSINIYGSWWFVVLWIAFGISSFAYIIVRSAYKQKPSFCLHCSLGIILIGALVTYLTAERGYIHLRQGKPLNEYVTEDGMTKKALPFEVKLVLFEIEYHGESDKPSDFMSFLRVDGEMCKVSMNKIYTKDNYRLYQLSYDSDEMGTVLLVNHDPWGIGITYTGYILLALSMLWILWIRIGWKGLTAMLIPIACLWYYISQINPMTPILRTPMLAVHVSIIIFSYILFLIITVLAIIGVSSSKQNEKMYQWSQQMLYHALFALAAGIFIGAVWANISWGRYWGWDAKETWALITFLVYSIPLHKKSFPAFQQPFKYHCFCIFAFLTILMTFLGVSFLLGGIHSYV
;
A
#
# COMPACT_ATOMS: atom_id res chain seq x y z
N MET A 1 -9.23 35.20 5.31
CA MET A 1 -9.51 34.46 6.56
C MET A 1 -9.81 32.99 6.29
N ILE A 2 -10.75 32.65 5.44
CA ILE A 2 -11.17 31.28 5.08
C ILE A 2 -10.01 30.37 4.65
N SER A 3 -9.12 30.82 3.75
CA SER A 3 -7.97 30.01 3.29
C SER A 3 -6.98 29.64 4.40
N LYS A 4 -6.79 30.52 5.40
CA LYS A 4 -5.93 30.21 6.55
C LYS A 4 -6.58 29.19 7.49
N SER A 5 -7.89 29.26 7.69
CA SER A 5 -8.65 28.32 8.52
C SER A 5 -8.68 26.93 7.87
N LEU A 6 -9.04 26.84 6.58
CA LEU A 6 -9.04 25.57 5.83
C LEU A 6 -7.64 24.91 5.81
N LYS A 7 -6.58 25.71 5.64
CA LYS A 7 -5.22 25.18 5.76
C LYS A 7 -4.97 24.56 7.14
N ARG A 8 -5.32 25.25 8.23
CA ARG A 8 -5.12 24.74 9.60
C ARG A 8 -5.92 23.46 9.82
N ILE A 9 -7.16 23.40 9.34
CA ILE A 9 -8.01 22.22 9.46
C ILE A 9 -7.40 21.04 8.68
N ALA A 10 -7.12 21.20 7.38
CA ALA A 10 -6.61 20.12 6.54
C ALA A 10 -5.28 19.54 7.06
N PHE A 11 -4.31 20.40 7.41
CA PHE A 11 -3.03 19.93 7.94
C PHE A 11 -3.11 19.48 9.40
N GLY A 12 -4.03 20.02 10.21
CA GLY A 12 -4.32 19.50 11.53
C GLY A 12 -4.87 18.08 11.48
N LEU A 13 -5.85 17.84 10.60
CA LEU A 13 -6.38 16.50 10.37
C LEU A 13 -5.31 15.53 9.84
N LEU A 14 -4.42 15.98 8.93
CA LEU A 14 -3.30 15.17 8.49
C LEU A 14 -2.38 14.76 9.65
N ILE A 15 -2.02 15.69 10.53
CA ILE A 15 -1.21 15.40 11.71
C ILE A 15 -1.94 14.42 12.63
N THR A 16 -3.24 14.62 12.86
CA THR A 16 -4.06 13.69 13.66
C THR A 16 -4.05 12.29 13.06
N ILE A 17 -4.23 12.17 11.73
CA ILE A 17 -4.14 10.88 11.03
C ILE A 17 -2.78 10.23 11.24
N LEU A 18 -1.68 10.98 11.05
CA LEU A 18 -0.32 10.46 11.25
C LEU A 18 -0.10 9.94 12.67
N VAL A 19 -0.59 10.67 13.66
CA VAL A 19 -0.50 10.27 15.09
C VAL A 19 -1.33 9.01 15.33
N VAL A 20 -2.57 8.96 14.85
CA VAL A 20 -3.45 7.78 14.99
C VAL A 20 -2.81 6.56 14.33
N LEU A 21 -2.29 6.68 13.11
CA LEU A 21 -1.64 5.58 12.40
C LEU A 21 -0.42 5.06 13.16
N ALA A 22 0.44 5.96 13.66
CA ALA A 22 1.62 5.55 14.42
C ALA A 22 1.24 4.85 15.74
N PHE A 23 0.27 5.37 16.48
CA PHE A 23 -0.21 4.73 17.71
C PHE A 23 -0.92 3.40 17.43
N ALA A 24 -1.68 3.30 16.34
CA ALA A 24 -2.36 2.07 15.96
C ALA A 24 -1.38 0.90 15.79
N THR A 25 -0.20 1.12 15.19
CA THR A 25 0.81 0.06 15.05
C THR A 25 1.40 -0.41 16.39
N VAL A 26 1.49 0.49 17.39
CA VAL A 26 1.90 0.12 18.75
C VAL A 26 0.81 -0.69 19.46
N ILE A 27 -0.46 -0.28 19.31
CA ILE A 27 -1.61 -0.99 19.87
C ILE A 27 -1.74 -2.38 19.19
N GLU A 28 -1.47 -2.47 17.89
CA GLU A 28 -1.46 -3.74 17.14
C GLU A 28 -0.46 -4.74 17.77
N LYS A 29 0.74 -4.28 18.10
CA LYS A 29 1.71 -5.12 18.78
C LYS A 29 1.23 -5.62 20.15
N LEU A 30 0.49 -4.81 20.89
CA LEU A 30 0.03 -5.14 22.26
C LEU A 30 -1.23 -5.99 22.28
N ASN A 31 -2.17 -5.75 21.36
CA ASN A 31 -3.52 -6.31 21.37
C ASN A 31 -3.83 -7.21 20.17
N GLY A 32 -2.93 -7.29 19.20
CA GLY A 32 -3.11 -8.07 17.97
C GLY A 32 -3.77 -7.29 16.82
N THR A 33 -3.59 -7.82 15.61
CA THR A 33 -4.05 -7.20 14.35
C THR A 33 -5.57 -7.13 14.28
N GLU A 34 -6.28 -8.16 14.76
CA GLU A 34 -7.75 -8.22 14.75
C GLU A 34 -8.37 -7.09 15.58
N PHE A 35 -7.82 -6.86 16.79
CA PHE A 35 -8.29 -5.79 17.68
C PHE A 35 -8.21 -4.42 17.00
N VAL A 36 -7.07 -4.10 16.37
CA VAL A 36 -6.84 -2.81 15.71
C VAL A 36 -7.66 -2.67 14.43
N SER A 37 -7.81 -3.77 13.68
CA SER A 37 -8.64 -3.81 12.49
C SER A 37 -10.10 -3.43 12.80
N ILE A 38 -10.67 -3.96 13.88
CA ILE A 38 -12.06 -3.71 14.27
C ILE A 38 -12.20 -2.32 14.95
N ASN A 39 -11.36 -2.04 15.94
CA ASN A 39 -11.60 -0.90 16.84
C ASN A 39 -10.99 0.42 16.36
N ILE A 40 -10.00 0.39 15.44
CA ILE A 40 -9.36 1.58 14.89
C ILE A 40 -9.65 1.69 13.39
N TYR A 41 -9.05 0.83 12.56
CA TYR A 41 -9.10 0.98 11.11
C TYR A 41 -10.50 0.79 10.50
N GLY A 42 -11.30 -0.15 11.03
CA GLY A 42 -12.69 -0.39 10.65
C GLY A 42 -13.70 0.48 11.39
N SER A 43 -13.27 1.35 12.32
CA SER A 43 -14.19 2.16 13.10
C SER A 43 -14.76 3.33 12.32
N TRP A 44 -16.02 3.69 12.61
CA TRP A 44 -16.70 4.81 11.96
C TRP A 44 -15.98 6.17 12.16
N TRP A 45 -15.39 6.40 13.34
CA TRP A 45 -14.67 7.64 13.63
C TRP A 45 -13.40 7.81 12.79
N PHE A 46 -12.69 6.70 12.48
CA PHE A 46 -11.52 6.72 11.62
C PHE A 46 -11.90 7.02 10.17
N VAL A 47 -13.00 6.43 9.69
CA VAL A 47 -13.57 6.73 8.36
C VAL A 47 -13.98 8.21 8.26
N VAL A 48 -14.68 8.74 9.28
CA VAL A 48 -15.05 10.17 9.33
C VAL A 48 -13.82 11.08 9.33
N LEU A 49 -12.74 10.69 10.02
CA LEU A 49 -11.47 11.43 10.02
C LEU A 49 -10.89 11.56 8.60
N TRP A 50 -10.86 10.48 7.82
CA TRP A 50 -10.41 10.49 6.43
C TRP A 50 -11.34 11.30 5.51
N ILE A 51 -12.65 11.19 5.67
CA ILE A 51 -13.64 12.00 4.92
C ILE A 51 -13.43 13.48 5.20
N ALA A 52 -13.32 13.87 6.47
CA ALA A 52 -13.09 15.26 6.88
C ALA A 52 -11.77 15.81 6.31
N PHE A 53 -10.70 15.00 6.33
CA PHE A 53 -9.43 15.34 5.69
C PHE A 53 -9.57 15.54 4.19
N GLY A 54 -10.25 14.64 3.48
CA GLY A 54 -10.50 14.73 2.04
C GLY A 54 -11.26 16.00 1.68
N ILE A 55 -12.40 16.24 2.33
CA ILE A 55 -13.25 17.41 2.08
C ILE A 55 -12.50 18.72 2.36
N SER A 56 -11.81 18.82 3.51
CA SER A 56 -11.07 20.04 3.88
C SER A 56 -9.88 20.30 2.94
N SER A 57 -9.22 19.26 2.47
CA SER A 57 -8.11 19.34 1.51
C SER A 57 -8.61 19.84 0.15
N PHE A 58 -9.70 19.28 -0.38
CA PHE A 58 -10.31 19.74 -1.64
C PHE A 58 -10.81 21.17 -1.54
N ALA A 59 -11.49 21.53 -0.45
CA ALA A 59 -11.92 22.92 -0.21
C ALA A 59 -10.72 23.88 -0.20
N TYR A 60 -9.61 23.48 0.44
CA TYR A 60 -8.38 24.28 0.44
C TYR A 60 -7.76 24.43 -0.95
N ILE A 61 -7.72 23.37 -1.76
CA ILE A 61 -7.25 23.39 -3.15
C ILE A 61 -8.07 24.38 -4.00
N ILE A 62 -9.40 24.36 -3.87
CA ILE A 62 -10.30 25.25 -4.60
C ILE A 62 -10.07 26.70 -4.18
N VAL A 63 -10.11 27.00 -2.88
CA VAL A 63 -9.96 28.38 -2.35
C VAL A 63 -8.59 28.98 -2.71
N ARG A 64 -7.53 28.16 -2.81
CA ARG A 64 -6.19 28.59 -3.22
C ARG A 64 -6.00 28.63 -4.72
N SER A 65 -7.02 28.32 -5.51
CA SER A 65 -6.92 28.18 -6.97
C SER A 65 -5.77 27.26 -7.42
N ALA A 66 -5.44 26.27 -6.60
CA ALA A 66 -4.37 25.31 -6.89
C ALA A 66 -4.73 24.38 -8.06
N TYR A 67 -5.99 24.29 -8.44
CA TYR A 67 -6.48 23.61 -9.65
C TYR A 67 -5.89 24.19 -10.95
N LYS A 68 -5.38 25.41 -10.94
CA LYS A 68 -4.66 26.01 -12.10
C LYS A 68 -3.35 25.28 -12.41
N GLN A 69 -2.77 24.59 -11.45
CA GLN A 69 -1.59 23.72 -11.65
C GLN A 69 -2.06 22.31 -12.03
N LYS A 70 -2.43 22.10 -13.31
CA LYS A 70 -3.09 20.89 -13.81
C LYS A 70 -2.47 19.57 -13.31
N PRO A 71 -1.13 19.33 -13.42
CA PRO A 71 -0.57 18.04 -12.99
C PRO A 71 -0.74 17.77 -11.49
N SER A 72 -0.50 18.79 -10.65
CA SER A 72 -0.69 18.69 -9.21
C SER A 72 -2.16 18.51 -8.84
N PHE A 73 -3.08 19.18 -9.54
CA PHE A 73 -4.51 19.00 -9.32
C PHE A 73 -4.97 17.59 -9.68
N CYS A 74 -4.55 17.05 -10.83
CA CYS A 74 -4.84 15.67 -11.21
C CYS A 74 -4.34 14.66 -10.16
N LEU A 75 -3.14 14.89 -9.60
CA LEU A 75 -2.62 14.07 -8.52
C LEU A 75 -3.52 14.08 -7.27
N HIS A 76 -4.00 15.24 -6.84
CA HIS A 76 -4.90 15.32 -5.69
C HIS A 76 -6.29 14.72 -5.99
N CYS A 77 -6.79 14.88 -7.21
CA CYS A 77 -8.03 14.23 -7.65
C CYS A 77 -7.89 12.71 -7.62
N SER A 78 -6.77 12.15 -8.08
CA SER A 78 -6.54 10.71 -8.04
C SER A 78 -6.48 10.15 -6.61
N LEU A 79 -5.85 10.88 -5.68
CA LEU A 79 -5.89 10.53 -4.26
C LEU A 79 -7.32 10.57 -3.69
N GLY A 80 -8.12 11.57 -4.10
CA GLY A 80 -9.55 11.63 -3.76
C GLY A 80 -10.34 10.42 -4.29
N ILE A 81 -10.08 10.00 -5.53
CA ILE A 81 -10.73 8.82 -6.13
C ILE A 81 -10.34 7.55 -5.35
N ILE A 82 -9.07 7.41 -4.94
CA ILE A 82 -8.63 6.29 -4.10
C ILE A 82 -9.40 6.26 -2.76
N LEU A 83 -9.55 7.42 -2.10
CA LEU A 83 -10.31 7.50 -0.86
C LEU A 83 -11.80 7.18 -1.06
N ILE A 84 -12.39 7.61 -2.18
CA ILE A 84 -13.77 7.25 -2.54
C ILE A 84 -13.87 5.73 -2.78
N GLY A 85 -12.93 5.13 -3.50
CA GLY A 85 -12.89 3.69 -3.73
C GLY A 85 -12.79 2.92 -2.41
N ALA A 86 -11.90 3.34 -1.50
CA ALA A 86 -11.77 2.75 -0.18
C ALA A 86 -13.07 2.87 0.66
N LEU A 87 -13.75 4.02 0.58
CA LEU A 87 -15.04 4.23 1.25
C LEU A 87 -16.13 3.32 0.65
N VAL A 88 -16.19 3.19 -0.67
CA VAL A 88 -17.14 2.29 -1.35
C VAL A 88 -16.86 0.84 -0.94
N THR A 89 -15.61 0.38 -0.96
CA THR A 89 -15.25 -0.94 -0.44
C THR A 89 -15.69 -1.13 1.01
N TYR A 90 -15.44 -0.14 1.88
CA TYR A 90 -15.86 -0.20 3.29
C TYR A 90 -17.37 -0.38 3.46
N LEU A 91 -18.16 0.27 2.61
CA LEU A 91 -19.63 0.27 2.68
C LEU A 91 -20.28 -0.93 1.99
N THR A 92 -19.65 -1.49 0.96
CA THR A 92 -20.31 -2.43 0.04
C THR A 92 -19.62 -3.79 -0.11
N ALA A 93 -18.35 -3.92 0.31
CA ALA A 93 -17.66 -5.19 0.18
C ALA A 93 -18.16 -6.20 1.20
N GLU A 94 -18.34 -7.43 0.76
CA GLU A 94 -18.66 -8.58 1.59
C GLU A 94 -17.50 -9.56 1.57
N ARG A 95 -17.11 -10.01 2.76
CA ARG A 95 -16.01 -10.96 2.93
C ARG A 95 -16.44 -12.11 3.84
N GLY A 96 -15.81 -13.26 3.61
CA GLY A 96 -16.06 -14.43 4.44
C GLY A 96 -15.18 -15.60 4.02
N TYR A 97 -15.48 -16.76 4.54
CA TYR A 97 -14.71 -17.97 4.38
C TYR A 97 -15.61 -19.11 3.92
N ILE A 98 -15.13 -19.89 2.98
CA ILE A 98 -15.74 -21.17 2.61
C ILE A 98 -14.78 -22.30 2.93
N HIS A 99 -15.21 -23.22 3.78
CA HIS A 99 -14.46 -24.43 4.12
C HIS A 99 -14.99 -25.59 3.26
N LEU A 100 -14.17 -26.04 2.34
CA LEU A 100 -14.52 -27.11 1.39
C LEU A 100 -13.83 -28.41 1.79
N ARG A 101 -14.62 -29.48 1.88
CA ARG A 101 -14.10 -30.85 1.99
C ARG A 101 -14.21 -31.55 0.65
N GLN A 102 -13.21 -32.38 0.32
CA GLN A 102 -13.16 -33.10 -0.95
C GLN A 102 -14.45 -33.87 -1.22
N GLY A 103 -14.97 -33.68 -2.42
CA GLY A 103 -16.17 -34.37 -2.88
C GLY A 103 -17.49 -33.73 -2.48
N LYS A 104 -17.54 -32.82 -1.49
CA LYS A 104 -18.77 -32.15 -1.03
C LYS A 104 -18.96 -30.79 -1.69
N PRO A 105 -20.05 -30.56 -2.44
CA PRO A 105 -20.35 -29.25 -3.01
C PRO A 105 -20.94 -28.34 -1.92
N LEU A 106 -20.63 -27.03 -2.02
CA LEU A 106 -21.20 -25.97 -1.20
C LEU A 106 -21.54 -24.76 -2.06
N ASN A 107 -22.61 -24.05 -1.68
CA ASN A 107 -23.06 -22.81 -2.30
C ASN A 107 -23.28 -21.71 -1.24
N GLU A 108 -22.66 -21.84 -0.09
CA GLU A 108 -22.72 -20.86 1.00
C GLU A 108 -21.33 -20.60 1.59
N TYR A 109 -21.11 -19.40 2.12
CA TYR A 109 -19.92 -19.04 2.86
C TYR A 109 -20.29 -18.37 4.19
N VAL A 110 -19.39 -18.43 5.16
CA VAL A 110 -19.54 -17.77 6.46
C VAL A 110 -18.91 -16.40 6.40
N THR A 111 -19.62 -15.35 6.81
CA THR A 111 -19.11 -13.98 6.86
C THR A 111 -17.90 -13.86 7.80
N GLU A 112 -17.07 -12.82 7.62
CA GLU A 112 -15.81 -12.62 8.36
C GLU A 112 -16.04 -12.53 9.89
N ASP A 113 -17.24 -12.12 10.33
CA ASP A 113 -17.66 -12.11 11.73
C ASP A 113 -17.98 -13.51 12.31
N GLY A 114 -17.99 -14.53 11.47
CA GLY A 114 -18.31 -15.92 11.86
C GLY A 114 -19.76 -16.20 12.22
N MET A 115 -20.63 -15.19 12.14
CA MET A 115 -22.01 -15.29 12.67
C MET A 115 -23.06 -15.58 11.60
N THR A 116 -22.83 -15.14 10.37
CA THR A 116 -23.83 -15.18 9.30
C THR A 116 -23.36 -16.06 8.15
N LYS A 117 -24.27 -16.88 7.63
CA LYS A 117 -24.07 -17.59 6.37
C LYS A 117 -24.72 -16.83 5.24
N LYS A 118 -24.02 -16.69 4.13
CA LYS A 118 -24.51 -16.08 2.89
C LYS A 118 -24.40 -17.06 1.73
N ALA A 119 -25.38 -17.00 0.83
CA ALA A 119 -25.37 -17.82 -0.37
C ALA A 119 -24.36 -17.28 -1.40
N LEU A 120 -23.66 -18.19 -2.06
CA LEU A 120 -22.94 -17.92 -3.31
C LEU A 120 -23.90 -18.12 -4.49
N PRO A 121 -23.80 -17.32 -5.56
CA PRO A 121 -24.63 -17.49 -6.74
C PRO A 121 -24.23 -18.71 -7.59
N PHE A 122 -23.22 -19.47 -7.18
CA PHE A 122 -22.71 -20.66 -7.84
C PHE A 122 -22.31 -21.74 -6.84
N GLU A 123 -22.27 -22.98 -7.30
CA GLU A 123 -21.83 -24.12 -6.49
C GLU A 123 -20.31 -24.32 -6.63
N VAL A 124 -19.63 -24.54 -5.50
CA VAL A 124 -18.17 -24.81 -5.45
C VAL A 124 -17.96 -26.19 -4.82
N LYS A 125 -17.17 -27.03 -5.47
CA LYS A 125 -16.77 -28.35 -4.97
C LYS A 125 -15.27 -28.50 -5.06
N LEU A 126 -14.62 -28.89 -3.94
CA LEU A 126 -13.22 -29.30 -3.93
C LEU A 126 -13.09 -30.67 -4.59
N VAL A 127 -12.29 -30.76 -5.65
CA VAL A 127 -11.97 -32.01 -6.31
C VAL A 127 -10.71 -32.62 -5.74
N LEU A 128 -9.66 -31.80 -5.59
CA LEU A 128 -8.36 -32.21 -5.08
C LEU A 128 -7.64 -31.00 -4.46
N PHE A 129 -6.92 -31.23 -3.37
CA PHE A 129 -5.97 -30.28 -2.80
C PHE A 129 -4.57 -30.87 -2.94
N GLU A 130 -3.59 -30.06 -3.33
CA GLU A 130 -2.20 -30.46 -3.49
C GLU A 130 -1.24 -29.40 -2.93
N ILE A 131 -0.14 -29.86 -2.36
CA ILE A 131 0.98 -29.00 -1.95
C ILE A 131 2.12 -29.22 -2.93
N GLU A 132 2.58 -28.15 -3.57
CA GLU A 132 3.78 -28.19 -4.39
C GLU A 132 4.99 -27.82 -3.54
N TYR A 133 6.07 -28.59 -3.65
CA TYR A 133 7.31 -28.36 -2.91
C TYR A 133 8.41 -27.82 -3.82
N HIS A 134 9.36 -27.08 -3.26
CA HIS A 134 10.43 -26.45 -4.00
C HIS A 134 11.61 -27.43 -4.20
N GLY A 135 11.73 -28.01 -5.39
CA GLY A 135 12.76 -28.99 -5.72
C GLY A 135 12.69 -30.21 -4.80
N GLU A 136 13.83 -30.59 -4.23
CA GLU A 136 13.94 -31.71 -3.27
C GLU A 136 13.77 -31.24 -1.80
N SER A 137 13.35 -30.01 -1.56
CA SER A 137 13.18 -29.47 -0.20
C SER A 137 11.76 -29.67 0.33
N ASP A 138 11.61 -29.85 1.64
CA ASP A 138 10.31 -29.91 2.33
C ASP A 138 9.61 -28.55 2.44
N LYS A 139 10.10 -27.50 1.73
CA LYS A 139 9.50 -26.16 1.77
C LYS A 139 8.41 -26.04 0.72
N PRO A 140 7.15 -25.75 1.12
CA PRO A 140 6.08 -25.56 0.16
C PRO A 140 6.37 -24.38 -0.78
N SER A 141 6.09 -24.56 -2.07
CA SER A 141 6.18 -23.52 -3.09
C SER A 141 4.82 -22.99 -3.51
N ASP A 142 3.77 -23.81 -3.44
CA ASP A 142 2.39 -23.41 -3.68
C ASP A 142 1.41 -24.33 -2.94
N PHE A 143 0.23 -23.79 -2.61
CA PHE A 143 -0.92 -24.53 -2.10
C PHE A 143 -2.04 -24.44 -3.12
N MET A 144 -2.47 -25.56 -3.67
CA MET A 144 -3.33 -25.63 -4.84
C MET A 144 -4.64 -26.33 -4.54
N SER A 145 -5.74 -25.61 -4.71
CA SER A 145 -7.09 -26.18 -4.65
C SER A 145 -7.65 -26.31 -6.07
N PHE A 146 -7.88 -27.54 -6.51
CA PHE A 146 -8.57 -27.82 -7.75
C PHE A 146 -10.07 -27.88 -7.46
N LEU A 147 -10.80 -26.95 -8.03
CA LEU A 147 -12.22 -26.76 -7.76
C LEU A 147 -13.04 -27.09 -9.02
N ARG A 148 -14.28 -27.52 -8.79
CA ARG A 148 -15.32 -27.53 -9.82
C ARG A 148 -16.37 -26.50 -9.42
N VAL A 149 -16.57 -25.50 -10.29
CA VAL A 149 -17.52 -24.40 -10.10
C VAL A 149 -18.56 -24.48 -11.21
N ASP A 150 -19.83 -24.75 -10.86
CA ASP A 150 -20.93 -24.99 -11.81
C ASP A 150 -20.55 -25.99 -12.92
N GLY A 151 -19.79 -27.01 -12.58
CA GLY A 151 -19.36 -28.05 -13.53
C GLY A 151 -18.01 -27.79 -14.21
N GLU A 152 -17.49 -26.56 -14.23
CA GLU A 152 -16.22 -26.22 -14.83
C GLU A 152 -15.05 -26.41 -13.86
N MET A 153 -13.94 -26.95 -14.36
CA MET A 153 -12.71 -27.12 -13.55
C MET A 153 -11.91 -25.83 -13.52
N CYS A 154 -11.51 -25.41 -12.32
CA CYS A 154 -10.62 -24.28 -12.11
C CYS A 154 -9.59 -24.59 -11.01
N LYS A 155 -8.52 -23.80 -10.96
CA LYS A 155 -7.46 -23.89 -9.95
C LYS A 155 -7.38 -22.57 -9.18
N VAL A 156 -7.38 -22.67 -7.87
CA VAL A 156 -7.05 -21.57 -6.94
C VAL A 156 -5.75 -21.92 -6.24
N SER A 157 -4.81 -20.97 -6.18
CA SER A 157 -3.57 -21.13 -5.42
C SER A 157 -3.14 -19.81 -4.79
N MET A 158 -2.05 -19.81 -4.03
CA MET A 158 -1.57 -18.62 -3.29
C MET A 158 -1.41 -17.36 -4.15
N ASN A 159 -1.08 -17.52 -5.44
CA ASN A 159 -0.88 -16.41 -6.37
C ASN A 159 -1.82 -16.44 -7.58
N LYS A 160 -2.84 -17.30 -7.56
CA LYS A 160 -3.82 -17.47 -8.64
C LYS A 160 -5.21 -17.57 -8.06
N ILE A 161 -5.95 -16.48 -8.15
CA ILE A 161 -7.33 -16.40 -7.70
C ILE A 161 -8.30 -16.95 -8.74
N TYR A 162 -9.49 -17.35 -8.31
CA TYR A 162 -10.64 -17.58 -9.17
C TYR A 162 -11.64 -16.44 -9.02
N THR A 163 -12.19 -15.96 -10.15
CA THR A 163 -13.18 -14.87 -10.16
C THR A 163 -14.39 -15.27 -10.97
N LYS A 164 -15.58 -15.16 -10.38
CA LYS A 164 -16.87 -15.36 -11.04
C LYS A 164 -17.92 -14.43 -10.42
N ASP A 165 -18.72 -13.74 -11.24
CA ASP A 165 -19.82 -12.86 -10.81
C ASP A 165 -19.41 -11.82 -9.74
N ASN A 166 -18.20 -11.23 -9.88
CA ASN A 166 -17.55 -10.34 -8.92
C ASN A 166 -17.17 -10.98 -7.58
N TYR A 167 -17.42 -12.27 -7.39
CA TYR A 167 -16.85 -13.04 -6.28
C TYR A 167 -15.43 -13.48 -6.62
N ARG A 168 -14.54 -13.37 -5.66
CA ARG A 168 -13.14 -13.77 -5.77
C ARG A 168 -12.83 -14.78 -4.69
N LEU A 169 -12.25 -15.91 -5.08
CA LEU A 169 -11.83 -16.97 -4.17
C LEU A 169 -10.30 -16.99 -4.09
N TYR A 170 -9.78 -17.01 -2.86
CA TYR A 170 -8.36 -17.00 -2.57
C TYR A 170 -8.00 -18.18 -1.67
N GLN A 171 -6.83 -18.78 -1.89
CA GLN A 171 -6.29 -19.80 -1.00
C GLN A 171 -5.90 -19.18 0.33
N LEU A 172 -6.47 -19.67 1.45
CA LEU A 172 -6.17 -19.16 2.78
C LEU A 172 -5.44 -20.20 3.64
N SER A 173 -6.03 -21.36 3.80
CA SER A 173 -5.47 -22.46 4.59
C SER A 173 -5.98 -23.80 4.09
N TYR A 174 -5.54 -24.89 4.72
CA TYR A 174 -5.98 -26.25 4.40
C TYR A 174 -6.08 -27.09 5.68
N ASP A 175 -6.77 -28.21 5.59
CA ASP A 175 -6.91 -29.14 6.70
C ASP A 175 -5.64 -29.99 6.86
N SER A 176 -5.31 -30.37 8.07
CA SER A 176 -4.10 -31.16 8.39
C SER A 176 -4.07 -32.57 7.73
N ASP A 177 -5.23 -33.06 7.28
CA ASP A 177 -5.37 -34.31 6.54
C ASP A 177 -5.30 -34.12 5.00
N GLU A 178 -5.05 -32.89 4.53
CA GLU A 178 -5.00 -32.49 3.12
C GLU A 178 -6.27 -32.80 2.31
N MET A 179 -7.37 -33.16 3.00
CA MET A 179 -8.65 -33.49 2.39
C MET A 179 -9.63 -32.31 2.36
N GLY A 180 -9.19 -31.14 2.81
CA GLY A 180 -10.01 -29.93 2.83
C GLY A 180 -9.18 -28.67 2.66
N THR A 181 -9.86 -27.61 2.25
CA THR A 181 -9.27 -26.28 2.05
C THR A 181 -10.20 -25.20 2.57
N VAL A 182 -9.63 -24.13 3.07
CA VAL A 182 -10.36 -22.92 3.44
C VAL A 182 -10.00 -21.83 2.43
N LEU A 183 -11.01 -21.31 1.75
CA LEU A 183 -10.87 -20.21 0.81
C LEU A 183 -11.47 -18.94 1.39
N LEU A 184 -10.76 -17.82 1.23
CA LEU A 184 -11.34 -16.50 1.46
C LEU A 184 -12.24 -16.14 0.28
N VAL A 185 -13.45 -15.71 0.59
CA VAL A 185 -14.43 -15.16 -0.36
C VAL A 185 -14.44 -13.66 -0.23
N ASN A 186 -14.24 -12.94 -1.32
CA ASN A 186 -14.35 -11.49 -1.38
C ASN A 186 -15.28 -11.07 -2.52
N HIS A 187 -16.33 -10.34 -2.19
CA HIS A 187 -17.27 -9.74 -3.13
C HIS A 187 -17.21 -8.22 -2.99
N ASP A 188 -16.49 -7.56 -3.88
CA ASP A 188 -16.37 -6.09 -3.97
C ASP A 188 -16.57 -5.66 -5.43
N PRO A 189 -17.82 -5.49 -5.87
CA PRO A 189 -18.12 -5.21 -7.28
C PRO A 189 -17.73 -3.81 -7.73
N TRP A 190 -17.63 -2.85 -6.81
CA TRP A 190 -17.45 -1.44 -7.13
C TRP A 190 -16.14 -0.83 -6.64
N GLY A 191 -15.78 -1.07 -5.38
CA GLY A 191 -14.70 -0.37 -4.70
C GLY A 191 -13.33 -0.62 -5.32
N ILE A 192 -13.04 -1.88 -5.71
CA ILE A 192 -11.77 -2.26 -6.35
C ILE A 192 -11.58 -1.52 -7.68
N GLY A 193 -12.61 -1.46 -8.53
CA GLY A 193 -12.54 -0.78 -9.83
C GLY A 193 -12.28 0.72 -9.68
N ILE A 194 -12.97 1.38 -8.73
CA ILE A 194 -12.77 2.79 -8.43
C ILE A 194 -11.35 3.04 -7.90
N THR A 195 -10.89 2.22 -6.96
CA THR A 195 -9.54 2.33 -6.38
C THR A 195 -8.45 2.16 -7.44
N TYR A 196 -8.57 1.17 -8.32
CA TYR A 196 -7.61 0.95 -9.41
C TYR A 196 -7.60 2.08 -10.43
N THR A 197 -8.78 2.66 -10.74
CA THR A 197 -8.85 3.88 -11.55
C THR A 197 -8.06 5.01 -10.90
N GLY A 198 -8.20 5.18 -9.58
CA GLY A 198 -7.40 6.13 -8.81
C GLY A 198 -5.89 5.87 -8.89
N TYR A 199 -5.44 4.61 -8.79
CA TYR A 199 -4.01 4.23 -8.93
C TYR A 199 -3.45 4.56 -10.30
N ILE A 200 -4.19 4.26 -11.37
CA ILE A 200 -3.78 4.57 -12.75
C ILE A 200 -3.65 6.09 -12.93
N LEU A 201 -4.66 6.86 -12.52
CA LEU A 201 -4.63 8.32 -12.62
C LEU A 201 -3.52 8.94 -11.77
N LEU A 202 -3.23 8.37 -10.59
CA LEU A 202 -2.13 8.80 -9.75
C LEU A 202 -0.78 8.57 -10.44
N ALA A 203 -0.55 7.37 -10.97
CA ALA A 203 0.66 7.03 -11.72
C ALA A 203 0.87 7.97 -12.90
N LEU A 204 -0.16 8.21 -13.72
CA LEU A 204 -0.11 9.13 -14.85
C LEU A 204 0.17 10.58 -14.41
N SER A 205 -0.46 11.04 -13.34
CA SER A 205 -0.23 12.40 -12.80
C SER A 205 1.18 12.57 -12.27
N MET A 206 1.72 11.57 -11.59
CA MET A 206 3.08 11.57 -11.08
C MET A 206 4.11 11.54 -12.21
N LEU A 207 3.91 10.69 -13.23
CA LEU A 207 4.73 10.67 -14.44
C LEU A 207 4.71 12.03 -15.15
N TRP A 208 3.55 12.66 -15.25
CA TRP A 208 3.42 14.00 -15.83
C TRP A 208 4.24 15.05 -15.05
N ILE A 209 4.15 15.04 -13.71
CA ILE A 209 4.94 15.93 -12.84
C ILE A 209 6.44 15.68 -13.04
N LEU A 210 6.88 14.43 -13.06
CA LEU A 210 8.27 14.06 -13.26
C LEU A 210 8.75 14.50 -14.65
N TRP A 211 8.00 14.21 -15.69
CA TRP A 211 8.38 14.62 -17.06
C TRP A 211 8.62 16.12 -17.17
N ILE A 212 7.72 16.94 -16.62
CA ILE A 212 7.90 18.40 -16.64
C ILE A 212 9.20 18.82 -15.91
N ARG A 213 9.60 18.07 -14.87
CA ARG A 213 10.76 18.43 -14.03
C ARG A 213 12.09 17.91 -14.53
N ILE A 214 12.14 16.70 -15.01
CA ILE A 214 13.41 16.00 -15.34
C ILE A 214 13.51 15.54 -16.79
N GLY A 215 12.40 15.61 -17.55
CA GLY A 215 12.34 15.14 -18.93
C GLY A 215 12.65 13.66 -19.10
N TRP A 216 12.78 13.21 -20.33
CA TRP A 216 13.04 11.80 -20.66
C TRP A 216 14.36 11.27 -20.10
N LYS A 217 15.42 12.09 -20.11
CA LYS A 217 16.73 11.67 -19.60
C LYS A 217 16.69 11.32 -18.10
N GLY A 218 15.94 12.09 -17.32
CA GLY A 218 15.79 11.81 -15.90
C GLY A 218 14.94 10.56 -15.64
N LEU A 219 13.87 10.36 -16.41
CA LEU A 219 13.04 9.15 -16.31
C LEU A 219 13.84 7.89 -16.65
N THR A 220 14.59 7.91 -17.75
CA THR A 220 15.43 6.75 -18.14
C THR A 220 16.52 6.48 -17.11
N ALA A 221 17.14 7.53 -16.54
CA ALA A 221 18.13 7.38 -15.48
C ALA A 221 17.59 6.72 -14.20
N MET A 222 16.28 6.84 -13.92
CA MET A 222 15.65 6.11 -12.80
C MET A 222 15.42 4.63 -13.12
N LEU A 223 15.14 4.29 -14.38
CA LEU A 223 14.83 2.90 -14.76
C LEU A 223 16.05 1.97 -14.65
N ILE A 224 17.26 2.48 -14.94
CA ILE A 224 18.49 1.67 -14.90
C ILE A 224 18.73 1.07 -13.51
N PRO A 225 18.83 1.87 -12.40
CA PRO A 225 19.06 1.30 -11.08
C PRO A 225 17.90 0.41 -10.59
N ILE A 226 16.65 0.73 -10.97
CA ILE A 226 15.50 -0.13 -10.65
C ILE A 226 15.63 -1.48 -11.37
N ALA A 227 16.01 -1.50 -12.65
CA ALA A 227 16.21 -2.74 -13.40
C ALA A 227 17.39 -3.57 -12.84
N CYS A 228 18.48 -2.93 -12.44
CA CYS A 228 19.60 -3.60 -11.79
C CYS A 228 19.17 -4.22 -10.44
N LEU A 229 18.42 -3.48 -9.62
CA LEU A 229 17.87 -3.99 -8.37
C LEU A 229 16.90 -5.16 -8.61
N TRP A 230 16.00 -5.03 -9.57
CA TRP A 230 15.08 -6.10 -9.93
C TRP A 230 15.81 -7.36 -10.37
N TYR A 231 16.82 -7.24 -11.26
CA TYR A 231 17.64 -8.36 -11.66
C TYR A 231 18.31 -9.03 -10.46
N TYR A 232 18.95 -8.26 -9.59
CA TYR A 232 19.64 -8.78 -8.40
C TYR A 232 18.64 -9.46 -7.44
N ILE A 233 17.53 -8.80 -7.11
CA ILE A 233 16.51 -9.32 -6.20
C ILE A 233 15.85 -10.59 -6.74
N SER A 234 15.63 -10.66 -8.06
CA SER A 234 15.04 -11.85 -8.69
C SER A 234 15.96 -13.10 -8.62
N GLN A 235 17.28 -12.90 -8.42
CA GLN A 235 18.25 -13.99 -8.24
C GLN A 235 18.35 -14.45 -6.78
N ILE A 236 17.96 -13.60 -5.81
CA ILE A 236 17.98 -13.98 -4.40
C ILE A 236 16.86 -14.99 -4.16
N ASN A 237 17.21 -16.13 -3.61
CA ASN A 237 16.26 -17.14 -3.18
C ASN A 237 15.46 -16.59 -1.99
N PRO A 238 14.16 -16.30 -2.13
CA PRO A 238 13.37 -15.86 -0.99
C PRO A 238 13.33 -16.96 0.07
N MET A 239 13.26 -16.57 1.33
CA MET A 239 13.17 -17.53 2.44
C MET A 239 11.93 -18.42 2.34
N THR A 240 10.87 -17.93 1.71
CA THR A 240 9.63 -18.65 1.42
C THR A 240 9.39 -18.71 -0.09
N PRO A 241 9.50 -19.88 -0.74
CA PRO A 241 9.27 -20.05 -2.18
C PRO A 241 7.88 -19.57 -2.63
N ILE A 242 6.91 -19.67 -1.77
CA ILE A 242 5.51 -19.29 -1.98
C ILE A 242 5.33 -17.79 -2.37
N LEU A 243 6.27 -16.93 -1.97
CA LEU A 243 6.26 -15.51 -2.28
C LEU A 243 7.01 -15.17 -3.58
N ARG A 244 7.47 -16.17 -4.34
CA ARG A 244 8.21 -15.96 -5.58
C ARG A 244 7.29 -15.51 -6.72
N THR A 245 7.06 -14.21 -6.81
CA THR A 245 6.37 -13.63 -7.96
C THR A 245 7.21 -12.51 -8.58
N PRO A 246 7.23 -12.37 -9.93
CA PRO A 246 7.91 -11.27 -10.59
C PRO A 246 7.42 -9.90 -10.08
N MET A 247 6.15 -9.80 -9.72
CA MET A 247 5.53 -8.58 -9.23
C MET A 247 6.06 -8.18 -7.84
N LEU A 248 6.28 -9.14 -6.95
CA LEU A 248 6.92 -8.89 -5.65
C LEU A 248 8.35 -8.39 -5.84
N ALA A 249 9.14 -9.00 -6.73
CA ALA A 249 10.50 -8.56 -7.01
C ALA A 249 10.54 -7.11 -7.54
N VAL A 250 9.61 -6.73 -8.43
CA VAL A 250 9.46 -5.35 -8.91
C VAL A 250 9.10 -4.40 -7.77
N HIS A 251 8.11 -4.77 -6.95
CA HIS A 251 7.69 -3.97 -5.78
C HIS A 251 8.88 -3.70 -4.85
N VAL A 252 9.58 -4.74 -4.42
CA VAL A 252 10.72 -4.63 -3.49
C VAL A 252 11.84 -3.78 -4.09
N SER A 253 12.15 -3.95 -5.39
CA SER A 253 13.18 -3.17 -6.09
C SER A 253 12.89 -1.68 -6.08
N ILE A 254 11.65 -1.31 -6.35
CA ILE A 254 11.22 0.10 -6.38
C ILE A 254 11.22 0.70 -4.96
N ILE A 255 10.79 -0.06 -3.96
CA ILE A 255 10.83 0.39 -2.55
C ILE A 255 12.27 0.60 -2.09
N ILE A 256 13.19 -0.35 -2.35
CA ILE A 256 14.61 -0.20 -1.99
C ILE A 256 15.22 1.00 -2.70
N PHE A 257 14.95 1.17 -4.00
CA PHE A 257 15.40 2.35 -4.74
C PHE A 257 14.92 3.66 -4.11
N SER A 258 13.66 3.72 -3.71
CA SER A 258 13.10 4.86 -2.98
C SER A 258 13.86 5.14 -1.66
N TYR A 259 14.12 4.12 -0.86
CA TYR A 259 14.85 4.25 0.40
C TYR A 259 16.29 4.73 0.21
N ILE A 260 16.98 4.27 -0.85
CA ILE A 260 18.30 4.78 -1.22
C ILE A 260 18.24 6.28 -1.53
N LEU A 261 17.24 6.74 -2.28
CA LEU A 261 17.07 8.16 -2.57
C LEU A 261 16.80 8.99 -1.30
N PHE A 262 15.98 8.50 -0.36
CA PHE A 262 15.76 9.17 0.91
C PHE A 262 17.02 9.20 1.79
N LEU A 263 17.83 8.15 1.76
CA LEU A 263 19.13 8.14 2.44
C LEU A 263 20.05 9.22 1.85
N ILE A 264 20.13 9.33 0.52
CA ILE A 264 20.91 10.38 -0.14
C ILE A 264 20.39 11.78 0.25
N ILE A 265 19.06 11.99 0.27
CA ILE A 265 18.44 13.25 0.72
C ILE A 265 18.89 13.57 2.16
N THR A 266 18.93 12.56 3.03
CA THR A 266 19.35 12.73 4.44
C THR A 266 20.83 13.09 4.55
N VAL A 267 21.69 12.43 3.77
CA VAL A 267 23.14 12.77 3.72
C VAL A 267 23.34 14.20 3.21
N LEU A 268 22.65 14.60 2.13
CA LEU A 268 22.68 15.98 1.64
C LEU A 268 22.18 16.98 2.68
N ALA A 269 21.17 16.60 3.47
CA ALA A 269 20.64 17.42 4.53
C ALA A 269 21.67 17.61 5.67
N ILE A 270 22.37 16.55 6.08
CA ILE A 270 23.43 16.61 7.08
C ILE A 270 24.57 17.54 6.61
N ILE A 271 25.03 17.39 5.35
CA ILE A 271 26.05 18.26 4.76
C ILE A 271 25.57 19.72 4.73
N GLY A 272 24.30 19.93 4.35
CA GLY A 272 23.70 21.26 4.29
C GLY A 272 23.60 21.95 5.64
N VAL A 273 23.29 21.21 6.71
CA VAL A 273 23.28 21.76 8.08
C VAL A 273 24.69 22.05 8.57
N SER A 274 25.65 21.19 8.25
CA SER A 274 27.04 21.30 8.74
C SER A 274 27.84 22.40 8.05
N SER A 275 27.45 22.88 6.86
CA SER A 275 28.19 23.85 6.08
C SER A 275 27.31 24.94 5.49
N SER A 276 27.42 26.15 6.03
CA SER A 276 26.68 27.32 5.53
C SER A 276 26.95 27.62 4.03
N LYS A 277 28.18 27.34 3.52
CA LYS A 277 28.54 27.52 2.14
C LYS A 277 27.85 26.54 1.17
N GLN A 278 27.52 25.35 1.64
CA GLN A 278 26.91 24.29 0.82
C GLN A 278 25.40 24.18 1.00
N ASN A 279 24.83 24.84 2.01
CA ASN A 279 23.44 24.71 2.43
C ASN A 279 22.46 24.88 1.25
N GLU A 280 22.59 25.97 0.47
CA GLU A 280 21.68 26.25 -0.65
C GLU A 280 21.82 25.20 -1.78
N LYS A 281 23.05 24.80 -2.11
CA LYS A 281 23.30 23.79 -3.15
C LYS A 281 22.73 22.41 -2.75
N MET A 282 22.93 21.99 -1.52
CA MET A 282 22.39 20.73 -0.99
C MET A 282 20.86 20.77 -0.95
N TYR A 283 20.27 21.92 -0.59
CA TYR A 283 18.84 22.14 -0.62
C TYR A 283 18.24 21.94 -2.02
N GLN A 284 18.85 22.53 -3.04
CA GLN A 284 18.37 22.40 -4.42
C GLN A 284 18.42 20.93 -4.90
N TRP A 285 19.52 20.23 -4.63
CA TRP A 285 19.68 18.82 -5.00
C TRP A 285 18.69 17.92 -4.27
N SER A 286 18.57 18.07 -2.96
CA SER A 286 17.65 17.25 -2.19
C SER A 286 16.19 17.51 -2.54
N GLN A 287 15.81 18.74 -2.88
CA GLN A 287 14.47 19.04 -3.37
C GLN A 287 14.15 18.37 -4.73
N GLN A 288 15.12 18.32 -5.64
CA GLN A 288 14.93 17.58 -6.89
C GLN A 288 14.77 16.09 -6.62
N MET A 289 15.65 15.50 -5.81
CA MET A 289 15.59 14.08 -5.46
C MET A 289 14.31 13.69 -4.73
N LEU A 290 13.73 14.59 -3.93
CA LEU A 290 12.51 14.33 -3.19
C LEU A 290 11.33 13.92 -4.09
N TYR A 291 11.22 14.51 -5.29
CA TYR A 291 10.17 14.12 -6.24
C TYR A 291 10.37 12.69 -6.76
N HIS A 292 11.62 12.30 -7.03
CA HIS A 292 11.97 10.95 -7.48
C HIS A 292 11.71 9.92 -6.38
N ALA A 293 12.15 10.23 -5.16
CA ALA A 293 11.98 9.36 -4.00
C ALA A 293 10.50 9.11 -3.68
N LEU A 294 9.68 10.17 -3.66
CA LEU A 294 8.24 10.05 -3.42
C LEU A 294 7.51 9.35 -4.56
N PHE A 295 7.91 9.59 -5.81
CA PHE A 295 7.36 8.86 -6.94
C PHE A 295 7.66 7.37 -6.81
N ALA A 296 8.91 6.99 -6.57
CA ALA A 296 9.29 5.59 -6.40
C ALA A 296 8.57 4.96 -5.21
N LEU A 297 8.48 5.66 -4.06
CA LEU A 297 7.75 5.16 -2.90
C LEU A 297 6.28 4.90 -3.20
N ALA A 298 5.59 5.86 -3.83
CA ALA A 298 4.19 5.70 -4.20
C ALA A 298 3.99 4.56 -5.21
N ALA A 299 4.82 4.50 -6.26
CA ALA A 299 4.77 3.43 -7.25
C ALA A 299 4.98 2.05 -6.58
N GLY A 300 5.95 1.94 -5.68
CA GLY A 300 6.20 0.73 -4.92
C GLY A 300 4.99 0.36 -4.05
N ILE A 301 4.43 1.29 -3.28
CA ILE A 301 3.22 1.05 -2.45
C ILE A 301 2.07 0.52 -3.31
N PHE A 302 1.77 1.15 -4.46
CA PHE A 302 0.63 0.76 -5.27
C PHE A 302 0.84 -0.57 -6.01
N ILE A 303 2.06 -0.85 -6.49
CA ILE A 303 2.40 -2.16 -7.08
C ILE A 303 2.23 -3.23 -6.00
N GLY A 304 2.69 -2.98 -4.77
CA GLY A 304 2.49 -3.87 -3.63
C GLY A 304 1.01 -4.08 -3.31
N ALA A 305 0.20 -3.01 -3.32
CA ALA A 305 -1.24 -3.09 -3.09
C ALA A 305 -1.96 -3.92 -4.17
N VAL A 306 -1.60 -3.75 -5.44
CA VAL A 306 -2.15 -4.57 -6.55
C VAL A 306 -1.74 -6.04 -6.37
N TRP A 307 -0.47 -6.31 -6.05
CA TRP A 307 0.01 -7.66 -5.77
C TRP A 307 -0.73 -8.29 -4.58
N ALA A 308 -0.88 -7.58 -3.48
CA ALA A 308 -1.61 -8.04 -2.30
C ALA A 308 -3.08 -8.38 -2.62
N ASN A 309 -3.75 -7.57 -3.47
CA ASN A 309 -5.11 -7.86 -3.90
C ASN A 309 -5.20 -9.12 -4.78
N ILE A 310 -4.19 -9.40 -5.60
CA ILE A 310 -4.14 -10.62 -6.43
C ILE A 310 -3.82 -11.84 -5.57
N SER A 311 -2.94 -11.70 -4.58
CA SER A 311 -2.47 -12.84 -3.78
C SER A 311 -3.36 -13.13 -2.57
N TRP A 312 -3.89 -12.08 -1.90
CA TRP A 312 -4.57 -12.20 -0.59
C TRP A 312 -5.98 -11.61 -0.56
N GLY A 313 -6.50 -11.15 -1.69
CA GLY A 313 -7.88 -10.66 -1.80
C GLY A 313 -8.16 -9.27 -1.25
N ARG A 314 -7.15 -8.55 -0.81
CA ARG A 314 -7.29 -7.18 -0.32
C ARG A 314 -6.10 -6.34 -0.74
N TYR A 315 -6.35 -5.16 -1.28
CA TYR A 315 -5.31 -4.24 -1.74
C TYR A 315 -4.68 -3.42 -0.61
N TRP A 316 -5.25 -3.46 0.60
CA TRP A 316 -4.73 -2.79 1.79
C TRP A 316 -5.19 -3.52 3.04
N GLY A 317 -4.26 -3.91 3.88
CA GLY A 317 -4.52 -4.69 5.10
C GLY A 317 -4.29 -3.93 6.40
N TRP A 318 -3.80 -2.67 6.33
CA TRP A 318 -3.34 -1.90 7.48
C TRP A 318 -2.24 -2.60 8.29
N ASP A 319 -1.50 -3.49 7.64
CA ASP A 319 -0.28 -4.06 8.24
C ASP A 319 0.67 -2.95 8.66
N ALA A 320 1.45 -3.19 9.72
CA ALA A 320 2.36 -2.19 10.25
C ALA A 320 3.33 -1.64 9.20
N LYS A 321 3.77 -2.46 8.23
CA LYS A 321 4.69 -2.03 7.16
C LYS A 321 4.00 -1.14 6.12
N GLU A 322 2.77 -1.49 5.72
CA GLU A 322 1.92 -0.65 4.87
C GLU A 322 1.63 0.69 5.53
N THR A 323 1.26 0.65 6.80
CA THR A 323 0.93 1.83 7.60
C THR A 323 2.12 2.78 7.72
N TRP A 324 3.32 2.29 8.03
CA TRP A 324 4.53 3.12 8.10
C TRP A 324 5.03 3.59 6.74
N ALA A 325 4.80 2.83 5.66
CA ALA A 325 5.05 3.30 4.30
C ALA A 325 4.14 4.49 3.93
N LEU A 326 2.86 4.44 4.31
CA LEU A 326 1.92 5.55 4.15
C LEU A 326 2.32 6.76 5.00
N ILE A 327 2.69 6.56 6.28
CA ILE A 327 3.20 7.62 7.15
C ILE A 327 4.42 8.30 6.49
N THR A 328 5.37 7.51 6.00
CA THR A 328 6.57 8.03 5.32
C THR A 328 6.20 8.86 4.09
N PHE A 329 5.29 8.36 3.25
CA PHE A 329 4.81 9.09 2.07
C PHE A 329 4.15 10.41 2.45
N LEU A 330 3.27 10.41 3.44
CA LEU A 330 2.58 11.61 3.91
C LEU A 330 3.55 12.62 4.54
N VAL A 331 4.48 12.18 5.39
CA VAL A 331 5.49 13.05 6.03
C VAL A 331 6.36 13.72 4.96
N TYR A 332 6.96 12.96 4.07
CA TYR A 332 7.84 13.53 3.02
C TYR A 332 7.08 14.32 1.94
N SER A 333 5.75 14.20 1.86
CA SER A 333 4.94 15.05 0.99
C SER A 333 4.79 16.48 1.54
N ILE A 334 4.93 16.69 2.85
CA ILE A 334 4.74 18.02 3.48
C ILE A 334 5.65 19.10 2.88
N PRO A 335 6.98 18.89 2.68
CA PRO A 335 7.86 19.89 2.08
C PRO A 335 7.51 20.28 0.64
N LEU A 336 6.77 19.44 -0.08
CA LEU A 336 6.28 19.79 -1.43
C LEU A 336 5.25 20.94 -1.38
N HIS A 337 4.59 21.13 -0.24
CA HIS A 337 3.64 22.21 0.00
C HIS A 337 4.29 23.49 0.52
N LYS A 338 5.52 23.82 0.05
CA LYS A 338 6.29 24.98 0.51
C LYS A 338 5.60 26.33 0.35
N LYS A 339 4.65 26.47 -0.59
CA LYS A 339 3.77 27.64 -0.68
C LYS A 339 2.81 27.79 0.51
N SER A 340 2.43 26.69 1.12
CA SER A 340 1.60 26.64 2.32
C SER A 340 2.43 26.70 3.60
N PHE A 341 3.67 26.20 3.54
CA PHE A 341 4.65 26.19 4.63
C PHE A 341 5.94 26.89 4.25
N PRO A 342 6.01 28.24 4.37
CA PRO A 342 7.20 29.01 4.00
C PRO A 342 8.48 28.57 4.74
N ALA A 343 8.36 27.90 5.88
CA ALA A 343 9.51 27.34 6.60
C ALA A 343 10.37 26.43 5.72
N PHE A 344 9.75 25.66 4.81
CA PHE A 344 10.46 24.77 3.88
C PHE A 344 11.08 25.47 2.68
N GLN A 345 10.94 26.79 2.58
CA GLN A 345 11.73 27.62 1.65
C GLN A 345 13.08 28.02 2.25
N GLN A 346 13.26 27.83 3.57
CA GLN A 346 14.52 28.08 4.25
C GLN A 346 15.34 26.78 4.26
N PRO A 347 16.52 26.76 3.64
CA PRO A 347 17.34 25.54 3.47
C PRO A 347 17.61 24.84 4.82
N PHE A 348 18.02 25.57 5.83
CA PHE A 348 18.31 24.98 7.15
C PHE A 348 17.12 24.23 7.75
N LYS A 349 15.92 24.86 7.75
CA LYS A 349 14.71 24.21 8.30
C LYS A 349 14.27 23.00 7.51
N TYR A 350 14.42 23.07 6.18
CA TYR A 350 14.15 21.94 5.29
C TYR A 350 15.09 20.77 5.60
N HIS A 351 16.38 21.03 5.73
CA HIS A 351 17.37 20.00 6.05
C HIS A 351 17.11 19.34 7.42
N CYS A 352 16.87 20.16 8.46
CA CYS A 352 16.47 19.60 9.77
C CYS A 352 15.26 18.70 9.65
N PHE A 353 14.23 19.11 8.91
CA PHE A 353 13.05 18.29 8.68
C PHE A 353 13.39 16.96 8.01
N CYS A 354 14.21 16.98 6.93
CA CYS A 354 14.59 15.75 6.21
C CYS A 354 15.36 14.77 7.09
N ILE A 355 16.23 15.26 7.97
CA ILE A 355 16.95 14.41 8.95
C ILE A 355 15.97 13.72 9.89
N PHE A 356 15.03 14.44 10.48
CA PHE A 356 14.03 13.85 11.37
C PHE A 356 13.04 12.95 10.62
N ALA A 357 12.62 13.33 9.41
CA ALA A 357 11.72 12.52 8.59
C ALA A 357 12.33 11.15 8.25
N PHE A 358 13.66 11.03 8.19
CA PHE A 358 14.33 9.76 7.92
C PHE A 358 14.05 8.69 8.99
N LEU A 359 13.67 9.09 10.20
CA LEU A 359 13.22 8.16 11.24
C LEU A 359 11.99 7.34 10.79
N THR A 360 11.12 7.88 9.94
CA THR A 360 9.98 7.12 9.41
C THR A 360 10.43 5.98 8.49
N ILE A 361 11.51 6.20 7.72
CA ILE A 361 12.12 5.15 6.88
C ILE A 361 12.78 4.07 7.74
N LEU A 362 13.54 4.48 8.75
CA LEU A 362 14.15 3.54 9.69
C LEU A 362 13.07 2.72 10.41
N MET A 363 11.96 3.37 10.76
CA MET A 363 10.83 2.67 11.37
C MET A 363 10.17 1.69 10.39
N THR A 364 9.92 2.08 9.14
CA THR A 364 9.34 1.20 8.12
C THR A 364 10.23 -0.01 7.81
N PHE A 365 11.54 0.20 7.69
CA PHE A 365 12.48 -0.83 7.26
C PHE A 365 12.95 -1.73 8.41
N LEU A 366 13.38 -1.13 9.51
CA LEU A 366 13.93 -1.84 10.68
C LEU A 366 12.91 -1.97 11.80
N GLY A 367 12.26 -0.86 12.18
CA GLY A 367 11.38 -0.81 13.34
C GLY A 367 10.21 -1.79 13.23
N VAL A 368 9.57 -1.87 12.09
CA VAL A 368 8.47 -2.83 11.90
C VAL A 368 8.98 -4.26 12.01
N SER A 369 10.09 -4.60 11.33
CA SER A 369 10.60 -5.97 11.33
C SER A 369 11.10 -6.44 12.71
N PHE A 370 11.77 -5.56 13.47
CA PHE A 370 12.40 -5.95 14.74
C PHE A 370 11.59 -5.56 15.99
N LEU A 371 10.76 -4.50 15.91
CA LEU A 371 10.06 -3.98 17.08
C LEU A 371 8.56 -4.26 17.08
N LEU A 372 7.89 -4.15 15.93
CA LEU A 372 6.43 -4.28 15.86
C LEU A 372 5.98 -5.69 15.49
N GLY A 373 6.63 -6.34 14.55
CA GLY A 373 6.16 -7.59 13.95
C GLY A 373 5.11 -7.33 12.87
N GLY A 374 4.38 -8.37 12.46
CA GLY A 374 3.32 -8.31 11.44
C GLY A 374 3.56 -9.29 10.29
N ILE A 375 2.61 -9.34 9.34
CA ILE A 375 2.64 -10.30 8.21
C ILE A 375 3.92 -10.16 7.35
N HIS A 376 4.50 -8.96 7.30
CA HIS A 376 5.74 -8.66 6.57
C HIS A 376 7.01 -8.77 7.44
N SER A 377 6.93 -9.26 8.67
CA SER A 377 8.13 -9.54 9.46
C SER A 377 8.64 -10.94 9.12
N TYR A 378 9.68 -11.02 8.34
CA TYR A 378 10.33 -12.27 7.91
C TYR A 378 11.51 -12.66 8.83
N VAL A 379 11.48 -12.24 10.09
CA VAL A 379 12.51 -12.52 11.11
C VAL A 379 11.98 -13.55 12.09
#